data_3324ab8fd62240efe496a4baeac94fa5
#
_entry.id   3324ab8fd62240efe496a4baeac94fa5
#
_cell.length_a   1.000
_cell.length_b   1.000
_cell.length_c   1.000
_cell.angle_alpha   90.00
_cell.angle_beta   90.00
_cell.angle_gamma   90.00
#
_symmetry.space_group_name_H-M   'P 1'
#
loop_
_entity.id
_entity.type
_entity.pdbx_description
1 polymer ?
#
loop_
_entity_poly.entity_id
_entity_poly.type
_entity_poly.pdbx_seq_one_letter_code
_entity_poly.pdbx_strand_id
1 'polypeptide(L)'
;VVLACEDPQITEDAVQIAETLSIQLYTLRSLNDLDAILDVAAGAGFRNVEGVGSHLDDAANVKTRLDARGLRFSSSHVSLAALRERPDQVIAACKLLDFDQLFMPAVPPEQRDMDASGWRSLGRELGALATRFADAGIRLGYHNHNWELQPKDGAITALELLFAEAEDSPLAWQADVAWLVRGGAVPEEWLQRYRDRLISAHVKDIALSGTKLDEDGWADVGAGVLDWRSLWQTCRDCGARWMVVEHDKPSDPVRCARVTFAWLSKLQG
;
A
#
# COMPACT_ATOMS: atom_id res chain seq x y z
N VAL A 1 -9.21 -39.34 -31.77
CA VAL A 1 -8.31 -39.01 -30.66
C VAL A 1 -8.52 -37.55 -30.36
N VAL A 2 -9.32 -37.25 -29.33
CA VAL A 2 -9.53 -35.91 -28.81
C VAL A 2 -8.37 -35.63 -27.89
N LEU A 3 -7.49 -34.68 -28.28
CA LEU A 3 -6.49 -34.12 -27.37
C LEU A 3 -7.24 -33.25 -26.36
N ALA A 4 -7.33 -33.70 -25.12
CA ALA A 4 -7.73 -32.87 -23.99
C ALA A 4 -6.63 -31.80 -23.82
N CYS A 5 -6.99 -30.53 -23.94
CA CYS A 5 -6.19 -29.43 -23.43
C CYS A 5 -6.18 -29.58 -21.89
N GLU A 6 -5.08 -30.05 -21.34
CA GLU A 6 -4.84 -29.93 -19.91
C GLU A 6 -4.66 -28.43 -19.60
N ASP A 7 -5.56 -27.87 -18.79
CA ASP A 7 -5.38 -26.56 -18.19
C ASP A 7 -4.05 -26.57 -17.40
N PRO A 8 -3.22 -25.53 -17.52
CA PRO A 8 -1.99 -25.44 -16.75
C PRO A 8 -2.39 -25.46 -15.26
N GLN A 9 -1.96 -26.49 -14.53
CA GLN A 9 -2.12 -26.57 -13.08
C GLN A 9 -1.55 -25.28 -12.48
N ILE A 10 -2.44 -24.47 -11.92
CA ILE A 10 -2.04 -23.31 -11.11
C ILE A 10 -1.30 -23.92 -9.90
N THR A 11 -0.02 -23.61 -9.75
CA THR A 11 0.77 -24.10 -8.63
C THR A 11 0.24 -23.50 -7.32
N GLU A 12 0.39 -24.21 -6.19
CA GLU A 12 -0.03 -23.71 -4.86
C GLU A 12 0.59 -22.33 -4.58
N ASP A 13 1.83 -22.09 -5.00
CA ASP A 13 2.54 -20.81 -4.86
C ASP A 13 1.87 -19.68 -5.65
N ALA A 14 1.43 -19.93 -6.89
CA ALA A 14 0.70 -18.94 -7.68
C ALA A 14 -0.65 -18.57 -7.06
N VAL A 15 -1.34 -19.52 -6.43
CA VAL A 15 -2.56 -19.26 -5.66
C VAL A 15 -2.25 -18.41 -4.44
N GLN A 16 -1.19 -18.72 -3.69
CA GLN A 16 -0.79 -17.96 -2.51
C GLN A 16 -0.39 -16.52 -2.85
N ILE A 17 0.32 -16.30 -3.95
CA ILE A 17 0.66 -14.94 -4.42
C ILE A 17 -0.62 -14.16 -4.75
N ALA A 18 -1.54 -14.74 -5.52
CA ALA A 18 -2.80 -14.08 -5.89
C ALA A 18 -3.66 -13.72 -4.67
N GLU A 19 -3.60 -14.51 -3.59
CA GLU A 19 -4.33 -14.24 -2.35
C GLU A 19 -3.75 -13.09 -1.53
N THR A 20 -2.45 -12.83 -1.65
CA THR A 20 -1.75 -11.76 -0.91
C THR A 20 -1.59 -10.48 -1.74
N LEU A 21 -1.85 -10.55 -3.05
CA LEU A 21 -1.72 -9.44 -3.97
C LEU A 21 -2.95 -8.54 -3.94
N SER A 22 -2.71 -7.25 -3.82
CA SER A 22 -3.72 -6.20 -3.86
C SER A 22 -3.32 -5.10 -4.85
N ILE A 23 -4.26 -4.25 -5.25
CA ILE A 23 -3.98 -3.03 -6.02
C ILE A 23 -4.56 -1.82 -5.31
N GLN A 24 -3.75 -0.76 -5.17
CA GLN A 24 -4.21 0.54 -4.70
C GLN A 24 -5.09 1.19 -5.79
N LEU A 25 -6.36 1.46 -5.45
CA LEU A 25 -7.34 2.01 -6.41
C LEU A 25 -6.97 3.42 -6.91
N TYR A 26 -6.13 4.14 -6.18
CA TYR A 26 -5.57 5.42 -6.62
C TYR A 26 -4.80 5.31 -7.94
N THR A 27 -4.18 4.16 -8.21
CA THR A 27 -3.52 3.85 -9.49
C THR A 27 -4.47 4.01 -10.68
N LEU A 28 -5.74 3.68 -10.48
CA LEU A 28 -6.76 3.64 -11.52
C LEU A 28 -7.64 4.91 -11.56
N ARG A 29 -7.34 5.93 -10.73
CA ARG A 29 -8.19 7.12 -10.54
C ARG A 29 -8.51 7.91 -11.79
N SER A 30 -7.66 7.86 -12.82
CA SER A 30 -7.91 8.57 -14.09
C SER A 30 -9.09 8.00 -14.88
N LEU A 31 -9.62 6.84 -14.53
CA LEU A 31 -10.85 6.28 -15.08
C LEU A 31 -12.09 7.05 -14.59
N ASN A 32 -11.99 7.83 -13.51
CA ASN A 32 -13.01 8.73 -12.96
C ASN A 32 -14.38 8.09 -12.62
N ASP A 33 -14.49 6.77 -12.65
CA ASP A 33 -15.69 6.01 -12.30
C ASP A 33 -15.33 4.79 -11.48
N LEU A 34 -15.99 4.61 -10.33
CA LEU A 34 -15.67 3.51 -9.41
C LEU A 34 -15.96 2.14 -10.04
N ASP A 35 -17.04 2.00 -10.82
CA ASP A 35 -17.33 0.73 -11.48
C ASP A 35 -16.26 0.38 -12.50
N ALA A 36 -15.83 1.34 -13.34
CA ALA A 36 -14.74 1.16 -14.28
C ALA A 36 -13.41 0.80 -13.58
N ILE A 37 -13.10 1.45 -12.44
CA ILE A 37 -11.91 1.17 -11.62
C ILE A 37 -11.95 -0.29 -11.12
N LEU A 38 -13.07 -0.71 -10.55
CA LEU A 38 -13.23 -2.06 -10.01
C LEU A 38 -13.27 -3.13 -11.12
N ASP A 39 -13.88 -2.83 -12.27
CA ASP A 39 -13.90 -3.72 -13.43
C ASP A 39 -12.47 -3.96 -13.97
N VAL A 40 -11.64 -2.92 -14.01
CA VAL A 40 -10.23 -3.04 -14.42
C VAL A 40 -9.44 -3.87 -13.40
N ALA A 41 -9.61 -3.64 -12.10
CA ALA A 41 -8.93 -4.41 -11.07
C ALA A 41 -9.31 -5.90 -11.14
N ALA A 42 -10.61 -6.22 -11.20
CA ALA A 42 -11.09 -7.59 -11.32
C ALA A 42 -10.68 -8.25 -12.65
N GLY A 43 -10.79 -7.51 -13.77
CA GLY A 43 -10.42 -7.99 -15.10
C GLY A 43 -8.92 -8.21 -15.28
N ALA A 44 -8.07 -7.53 -14.49
CA ALA A 44 -6.63 -7.79 -14.45
C ALA A 44 -6.27 -9.06 -13.67
N GLY A 45 -7.17 -9.55 -12.80
CA GLY A 45 -6.99 -10.77 -11.99
C GLY A 45 -6.89 -10.52 -10.48
N PHE A 46 -6.90 -9.25 -10.02
CA PHE A 46 -6.90 -8.94 -8.60
C PHE A 46 -8.18 -9.42 -7.93
N ARG A 47 -8.06 -9.89 -6.69
CA ARG A 47 -9.18 -10.21 -5.80
C ARG A 47 -9.23 -9.26 -4.61
N ASN A 48 -8.12 -8.59 -4.33
CA ASN A 48 -8.01 -7.64 -3.24
C ASN A 48 -7.65 -6.26 -3.79
N VAL A 49 -8.21 -5.24 -3.17
CA VAL A 49 -7.94 -3.84 -3.52
C VAL A 49 -7.65 -3.03 -2.25
N GLU A 50 -6.82 -2.01 -2.38
CA GLU A 50 -6.65 -1.02 -1.32
C GLU A 50 -7.44 0.23 -1.67
N GLY A 51 -8.27 0.69 -0.73
CA GLY A 51 -9.12 1.85 -0.89
C GLY A 51 -8.42 3.17 -0.57
N VAL A 52 -9.17 4.26 -0.77
CA VAL A 52 -8.83 5.60 -0.27
C VAL A 52 -9.97 6.14 0.57
N GLY A 53 -9.71 7.18 1.37
CA GLY A 53 -10.66 7.68 2.37
C GLY A 53 -12.07 7.96 1.87
N SER A 54 -12.24 8.42 0.63
CA SER A 54 -13.55 8.65 0.02
C SER A 54 -14.41 7.38 -0.12
N HIS A 55 -13.79 6.20 -0.25
CA HIS A 55 -14.52 4.93 -0.28
C HIS A 55 -15.12 4.56 1.08
N LEU A 56 -14.52 5.06 2.18
CA LEU A 56 -15.03 4.83 3.53
C LEU A 56 -16.27 5.70 3.82
N ASP A 57 -16.45 6.81 3.12
CA ASP A 57 -17.56 7.73 3.30
C ASP A 57 -18.90 7.13 2.81
N ASP A 58 -18.86 6.20 1.85
CA ASP A 58 -20.01 5.47 1.32
C ASP A 58 -19.76 3.96 1.30
N ALA A 59 -19.31 3.44 2.45
CA ALA A 59 -18.87 2.05 2.59
C ALA A 59 -19.92 1.02 2.16
N ALA A 60 -21.22 1.28 2.36
CA ALA A 60 -22.29 0.35 2.00
C ALA A 60 -22.43 0.19 0.47
N ASN A 61 -22.38 1.30 -0.27
CA ASN A 61 -22.40 1.28 -1.73
C ASN A 61 -21.12 0.67 -2.31
N VAL A 62 -19.97 1.03 -1.72
CA VAL A 62 -18.65 0.45 -2.11
C VAL A 62 -18.66 -1.07 -1.91
N LYS A 63 -19.17 -1.55 -0.75
CA LYS A 63 -19.28 -3.00 -0.50
C LYS A 63 -20.11 -3.71 -1.56
N THR A 64 -21.28 -3.18 -1.89
CA THR A 64 -22.15 -3.76 -2.91
C THR A 64 -21.44 -3.90 -4.27
N ARG A 65 -20.65 -2.89 -4.65
CA ARG A 65 -19.91 -2.89 -5.93
C ARG A 65 -18.73 -3.86 -5.92
N LEU A 66 -18.04 -4.00 -4.78
CA LEU A 66 -16.97 -4.98 -4.58
C LEU A 66 -17.52 -6.42 -4.66
N ASP A 67 -18.61 -6.70 -3.91
CA ASP A 67 -19.24 -8.02 -3.85
C ASP A 67 -19.71 -8.47 -5.25
N ALA A 68 -20.26 -7.55 -6.05
CA ALA A 68 -20.69 -7.83 -7.43
C ALA A 68 -19.54 -8.29 -8.37
N ARG A 69 -18.29 -8.03 -7.98
CA ARG A 69 -17.08 -8.35 -8.76
C ARG A 69 -16.19 -9.40 -8.10
N GLY A 70 -16.58 -9.92 -6.95
CA GLY A 70 -15.76 -10.84 -6.16
C GLY A 70 -14.48 -10.19 -5.62
N LEU A 71 -14.49 -8.86 -5.45
CA LEU A 71 -13.41 -8.09 -4.86
C LEU A 71 -13.65 -7.88 -3.36
N ARG A 72 -12.55 -7.69 -2.61
CA ARG A 72 -12.58 -7.32 -1.19
C ARG A 72 -11.48 -6.31 -0.88
N PHE A 73 -11.65 -5.53 0.17
CA PHE A 73 -10.57 -4.67 0.65
C PHE A 73 -9.52 -5.49 1.39
N SER A 74 -8.24 -5.25 1.05
CA SER A 74 -7.09 -5.65 1.85
C SER A 74 -6.81 -4.63 2.95
N SER A 75 -7.01 -3.35 2.61
CA SER A 75 -6.63 -2.18 3.40
C SER A 75 -7.27 -0.92 2.81
N SER A 76 -7.08 0.22 3.47
CA SER A 76 -7.43 1.53 2.90
C SER A 76 -6.49 2.62 3.42
N HIS A 77 -6.22 3.61 2.59
CA HIS A 77 -5.64 4.88 3.03
C HIS A 77 -6.72 5.78 3.64
N VAL A 78 -6.33 6.55 4.66
CA VAL A 78 -7.21 7.50 5.35
C VAL A 78 -6.44 8.73 5.77
N SER A 79 -7.05 9.93 5.65
CA SER A 79 -6.40 11.17 6.06
C SER A 79 -6.30 11.30 7.58
N LEU A 80 -5.28 12.03 8.06
CA LEU A 80 -5.14 12.37 9.47
C LEU A 80 -6.36 13.14 10.00
N ALA A 81 -6.95 14.01 9.17
CA ALA A 81 -8.18 14.73 9.53
C ALA A 81 -9.33 13.77 9.84
N ALA A 82 -9.57 12.76 9.00
CA ALA A 82 -10.60 11.76 9.25
C ALA A 82 -10.34 10.93 10.51
N LEU A 83 -9.08 10.58 10.78
CA LEU A 83 -8.69 9.87 11.99
C LEU A 83 -8.94 10.69 13.27
N ARG A 84 -8.76 12.02 13.22
CA ARG A 84 -8.99 12.94 14.33
C ARG A 84 -10.48 13.24 14.56
N GLU A 85 -11.19 13.55 13.49
CA GLU A 85 -12.52 14.14 13.55
C GLU A 85 -13.63 13.10 13.62
N ARG A 86 -13.44 11.94 12.98
CA ARG A 86 -14.50 10.91 12.85
C ARG A 86 -13.98 9.47 12.96
N PRO A 87 -13.14 9.14 13.97
CA PRO A 87 -12.55 7.82 14.11
C PRO A 87 -13.58 6.69 14.19
N ASP A 88 -14.72 6.91 14.88
CA ASP A 88 -15.75 5.88 15.02
C ASP A 88 -16.47 5.57 13.70
N GLN A 89 -16.63 6.57 12.82
CA GLN A 89 -17.17 6.35 11.47
C GLN A 89 -16.18 5.56 10.61
N VAL A 90 -14.88 5.88 10.70
CA VAL A 90 -13.83 5.13 10.01
C VAL A 90 -13.80 3.68 10.49
N ILE A 91 -13.85 3.44 11.81
CA ILE A 91 -13.92 2.09 12.39
C ILE A 91 -15.15 1.32 11.88
N ALA A 92 -16.32 1.97 11.86
CA ALA A 92 -17.55 1.36 11.37
C ALA A 92 -17.46 0.97 9.88
N ALA A 93 -16.84 1.83 9.06
CA ALA A 93 -16.61 1.58 7.64
C ALA A 93 -15.65 0.39 7.42
N CYS A 94 -14.53 0.30 8.18
CA CYS A 94 -13.61 -0.83 8.13
C CYS A 94 -14.32 -2.16 8.44
N LYS A 95 -15.16 -2.16 9.50
CA LYS A 95 -15.94 -3.35 9.88
C LYS A 95 -16.98 -3.75 8.84
N LEU A 96 -17.64 -2.77 8.23
CA LEU A 96 -18.64 -3.02 7.17
C LEU A 96 -17.99 -3.58 5.91
N LEU A 97 -16.81 -3.09 5.56
CA LEU A 97 -16.02 -3.53 4.39
C LEU A 97 -15.15 -4.76 4.66
N ASP A 98 -15.13 -5.24 5.91
CA ASP A 98 -14.47 -6.47 6.37
C ASP A 98 -12.95 -6.47 6.12
N PHE A 99 -12.26 -5.41 6.55
CA PHE A 99 -10.79 -5.33 6.53
C PHE A 99 -10.23 -4.76 7.83
N ASP A 100 -8.97 -5.11 8.13
CA ASP A 100 -8.32 -4.84 9.41
C ASP A 100 -7.05 -3.98 9.33
N GLN A 101 -6.66 -3.48 8.14
CA GLN A 101 -5.47 -2.67 7.97
C GLN A 101 -5.81 -1.29 7.39
N LEU A 102 -5.43 -0.25 8.11
CA LEU A 102 -5.69 1.13 7.74
C LEU A 102 -4.40 1.94 7.81
N PHE A 103 -4.12 2.76 6.79
CA PHE A 103 -2.87 3.51 6.74
C PHE A 103 -3.11 5.00 6.53
N MET A 104 -2.39 5.83 7.30
CA MET A 104 -2.29 7.26 7.02
C MET A 104 -1.17 7.46 5.98
N PRO A 105 -1.51 7.89 4.74
CA PRO A 105 -0.55 7.89 3.64
C PRO A 105 0.40 9.08 3.65
N ALA A 106 -0.01 10.22 4.21
CA ALA A 106 0.81 11.43 4.18
C ALA A 106 0.27 12.51 5.09
N VAL A 107 1.16 13.38 5.56
CA VAL A 107 0.79 14.71 6.07
C VAL A 107 0.46 15.65 4.91
N PRO A 108 -0.38 16.68 5.12
CA PRO A 108 -0.60 17.74 4.15
C PRO A 108 0.72 18.36 3.66
N PRO A 109 0.81 18.84 2.40
CA PRO A 109 2.06 19.35 1.84
C PRO A 109 2.73 20.43 2.69
N GLU A 110 1.96 21.31 3.29
CA GLU A 110 2.44 22.39 4.17
C GLU A 110 3.03 21.91 5.50
N GLN A 111 2.78 20.67 5.87
CA GLN A 111 3.32 20.04 7.10
C GLN A 111 4.54 19.14 6.82
N ARG A 112 4.90 18.89 5.56
CA ARG A 112 6.05 18.02 5.23
C ARG A 112 7.37 18.61 5.69
N ASP A 113 7.47 19.94 5.82
CA ASP A 113 8.65 20.66 6.31
C ASP A 113 8.67 20.84 7.82
N MET A 114 7.81 20.15 8.59
CA MET A 114 7.88 20.16 10.06
C MET A 114 9.31 19.88 10.52
N ASP A 115 9.68 20.54 11.62
CA ASP A 115 10.93 20.25 12.35
C ASP A 115 10.84 18.89 13.10
N ALA A 116 11.94 18.53 13.76
CA ALA A 116 12.00 17.29 14.54
C ALA A 116 10.90 17.22 15.62
N SER A 117 10.55 18.35 16.24
CA SER A 117 9.49 18.41 17.27
C SER A 117 8.11 18.08 16.69
N GLY A 118 7.82 18.59 15.50
CA GLY A 118 6.58 18.32 14.78
C GLY A 118 6.44 16.83 14.45
N TRP A 119 7.49 16.21 13.91
CA TRP A 119 7.49 14.77 13.58
C TRP A 119 7.37 13.88 14.83
N ARG A 120 8.05 14.24 15.93
CA ARG A 120 7.87 13.56 17.23
C ARG A 120 6.44 13.68 17.74
N SER A 121 5.84 14.86 17.65
CA SER A 121 4.46 15.07 18.05
C SER A 121 3.47 14.23 17.25
N LEU A 122 3.67 14.15 15.93
CA LEU A 122 2.89 13.29 15.05
C LEU A 122 3.04 11.81 15.43
N GLY A 123 4.25 11.36 15.76
CA GLY A 123 4.50 9.98 16.20
C GLY A 123 3.68 9.62 17.45
N ARG A 124 3.71 10.48 18.49
CA ARG A 124 2.88 10.29 19.69
C ARG A 124 1.39 10.25 19.39
N GLU A 125 0.93 11.15 18.54
CA GLU A 125 -0.49 11.21 18.16
C GLU A 125 -0.92 9.96 17.41
N LEU A 126 -0.14 9.51 16.42
CA LEU A 126 -0.45 8.30 15.66
C LEU A 126 -0.37 7.06 16.54
N GLY A 127 0.54 7.02 17.50
CA GLY A 127 0.62 5.96 18.50
C GLY A 127 -0.65 5.86 19.36
N ALA A 128 -1.17 6.99 19.83
CA ALA A 128 -2.43 7.03 20.58
C ALA A 128 -3.64 6.62 19.72
N LEU A 129 -3.69 7.09 18.46
CA LEU A 129 -4.73 6.67 17.51
C LEU A 129 -4.62 5.17 17.22
N ALA A 130 -3.41 4.64 17.00
CA ALA A 130 -3.20 3.21 16.75
C ALA A 130 -3.72 2.35 17.91
N THR A 131 -3.54 2.76 19.14
CA THR A 131 -4.10 2.08 20.32
C THR A 131 -5.63 2.05 20.27
N ARG A 132 -6.28 3.20 19.98
CA ARG A 132 -7.74 3.27 19.83
C ARG A 132 -8.27 2.35 18.73
N PHE A 133 -7.61 2.32 17.59
CA PHE A 133 -8.02 1.46 16.46
C PHE A 133 -7.77 -0.02 16.77
N ALA A 134 -6.68 -0.36 17.46
CA ALA A 134 -6.39 -1.72 17.91
C ALA A 134 -7.46 -2.27 18.87
N ASP A 135 -8.00 -1.45 19.78
CA ASP A 135 -9.13 -1.81 20.64
C ASP A 135 -10.40 -2.18 19.85
N ALA A 136 -10.50 -1.69 18.62
CA ALA A 136 -11.58 -2.03 17.69
C ALA A 136 -11.24 -3.20 16.74
N GLY A 137 -10.03 -3.78 16.85
CA GLY A 137 -9.53 -4.85 16.00
C GLY A 137 -8.95 -4.39 14.66
N ILE A 138 -8.58 -3.09 14.54
CA ILE A 138 -8.03 -2.50 13.32
C ILE A 138 -6.59 -2.08 13.57
N ARG A 139 -5.67 -2.47 12.71
CA ARG A 139 -4.26 -2.07 12.76
C ARG A 139 -4.06 -0.78 11.97
N LEU A 140 -3.89 0.33 12.66
CA LEU A 140 -3.53 1.61 12.07
C LEU A 140 -2.03 1.67 11.86
N GLY A 141 -1.61 2.07 10.66
CA GLY A 141 -0.20 2.25 10.31
C GLY A 141 0.06 3.57 9.60
N TYR A 142 1.34 3.85 9.42
CA TYR A 142 1.85 4.92 8.58
C TYR A 142 2.34 4.37 7.25
N HIS A 143 2.14 5.11 6.15
CA HIS A 143 2.68 4.81 4.84
C HIS A 143 3.70 5.90 4.48
N ASN A 144 4.91 5.51 4.09
CA ASN A 144 5.99 6.45 3.79
C ASN A 144 6.05 6.87 2.32
N HIS A 145 6.63 8.05 2.12
CA HIS A 145 7.16 8.52 0.85
C HIS A 145 8.66 8.84 1.01
N ASN A 146 9.21 9.66 0.12
CA ASN A 146 10.62 10.02 0.17
C ASN A 146 10.94 11.19 1.11
N TRP A 147 9.97 12.07 1.39
CA TRP A 147 10.22 13.25 2.25
C TRP A 147 10.41 12.90 3.72
N GLU A 148 9.85 11.79 4.20
CA GLU A 148 10.08 11.29 5.55
C GLU A 148 11.50 10.72 5.74
N LEU A 149 12.22 10.48 4.67
CA LEU A 149 13.63 10.03 4.69
C LEU A 149 14.61 11.22 4.81
N GLN A 150 14.10 12.45 4.81
CA GLN A 150 14.94 13.63 5.01
C GLN A 150 15.36 13.76 6.46
N PRO A 151 16.65 14.04 6.74
CA PRO A 151 17.14 14.30 8.10
C PRO A 151 16.43 15.50 8.74
N LYS A 152 16.01 15.35 10.00
CA LYS A 152 15.34 16.41 10.78
C LYS A 152 16.02 16.70 12.13
N ASP A 153 16.86 15.75 12.63
CA ASP A 153 17.62 15.89 13.87
C ASP A 153 18.99 15.22 13.68
N GLY A 154 20.00 15.98 13.33
CA GLY A 154 21.27 15.42 12.89
C GLY A 154 21.10 14.53 11.66
N ALA A 155 21.45 13.25 11.78
CA ALA A 155 21.24 12.25 10.74
C ALA A 155 19.90 11.52 10.85
N ILE A 156 19.10 11.79 11.90
CA ILE A 156 17.85 11.09 12.17
C ILE A 156 16.76 11.63 11.24
N THR A 157 16.11 10.75 10.50
CA THR A 157 15.08 11.08 9.53
C THR A 157 13.71 11.34 10.20
N ALA A 158 12.80 11.98 9.48
CA ALA A 158 11.45 12.22 9.96
C ALA A 158 10.72 10.91 10.29
N LEU A 159 10.87 9.86 9.47
CA LEU A 159 10.24 8.56 9.71
C LEU A 159 10.80 7.87 10.97
N GLU A 160 12.10 7.96 11.21
CA GLU A 160 12.74 7.45 12.42
C GLU A 160 12.22 8.16 13.68
N LEU A 161 12.08 9.50 13.63
CA LEU A 161 11.52 10.28 14.74
C LEU A 161 10.06 9.88 15.03
N LEU A 162 9.25 9.70 13.99
CA LEU A 162 7.86 9.29 14.12
C LEU A 162 7.76 7.91 14.78
N PHE A 163 8.53 6.93 14.32
CA PHE A 163 8.49 5.57 14.86
C PHE A 163 9.07 5.48 16.28
N ALA A 164 10.09 6.26 16.59
CA ALA A 164 10.67 6.30 17.94
C ALA A 164 9.66 6.79 18.98
N GLU A 165 8.89 7.84 18.65
CA GLU A 165 7.87 8.36 19.58
C GLU A 165 6.62 7.47 19.68
N ALA A 166 6.43 6.56 18.74
CA ALA A 166 5.36 5.56 18.73
C ALA A 166 5.85 4.18 19.20
N GLU A 167 7.04 4.07 19.83
CA GLU A 167 7.69 2.79 20.14
C GLU A 167 6.79 1.88 20.98
N ASP A 168 6.17 2.40 22.03
CA ASP A 168 5.31 1.66 22.94
C ASP A 168 3.87 1.47 22.44
N SER A 169 3.60 1.78 21.17
CA SER A 169 2.27 1.70 20.56
C SER A 169 2.17 0.64 19.47
N PRO A 170 0.95 0.15 19.16
CA PRO A 170 0.73 -0.77 18.06
C PRO A 170 0.73 -0.10 16.66
N LEU A 171 1.35 1.08 16.53
CA LEU A 171 1.43 1.75 15.23
C LEU A 171 2.19 0.87 14.23
N ALA A 172 1.51 0.47 13.18
CA ALA A 172 2.05 -0.37 12.11
C ALA A 172 2.73 0.46 11.00
N TRP A 173 3.32 -0.24 10.05
CA TRP A 173 3.94 0.36 8.88
C TRP A 173 3.48 -0.36 7.60
N GLN A 174 3.13 0.45 6.59
CA GLN A 174 3.04 0.03 5.20
C GLN A 174 4.26 0.63 4.48
N ALA A 175 5.21 -0.22 4.10
CA ALA A 175 6.41 0.23 3.43
C ALA A 175 6.14 0.49 1.94
N ASP A 176 6.31 1.73 1.47
CA ASP A 176 6.48 1.96 0.02
C ASP A 176 7.96 1.82 -0.32
N VAL A 177 8.30 0.68 -0.90
CA VAL A 177 9.69 0.28 -1.19
C VAL A 177 10.33 1.21 -2.23
N ALA A 178 9.58 1.62 -3.24
CA ALA A 178 10.11 2.50 -4.28
C ALA A 178 10.34 3.93 -3.76
N TRP A 179 9.50 4.40 -2.84
CA TRP A 179 9.73 5.68 -2.19
C TRP A 179 10.90 5.64 -1.19
N LEU A 180 11.19 4.48 -0.55
CA LEU A 180 12.44 4.31 0.21
C LEU A 180 13.65 4.53 -0.70
N VAL A 181 13.69 3.88 -1.88
CA VAL A 181 14.78 4.04 -2.86
C VAL A 181 14.89 5.48 -3.35
N ARG A 182 13.78 6.14 -3.68
CA ARG A 182 13.78 7.56 -4.08
C ARG A 182 14.21 8.49 -2.95
N GLY A 183 14.01 8.10 -1.71
CA GLY A 183 14.53 8.79 -0.52
C GLY A 183 16.00 8.54 -0.23
N GLY A 184 16.67 7.69 -1.02
CA GLY A 184 18.09 7.35 -0.85
C GLY A 184 18.35 6.25 0.18
N ALA A 185 17.32 5.56 0.64
CA ALA A 185 17.45 4.44 1.58
C ALA A 185 17.68 3.11 0.85
N VAL A 186 18.28 2.15 1.55
CA VAL A 186 18.38 0.74 1.15
C VAL A 186 17.16 0.03 1.71
N PRO A 187 16.22 -0.43 0.86
CA PRO A 187 14.94 -0.98 1.33
C PRO A 187 15.11 -2.14 2.32
N GLU A 188 16.02 -3.07 2.03
CA GLU A 188 16.23 -4.27 2.84
C GLU A 188 16.63 -3.92 4.28
N GLU A 189 17.47 -2.90 4.47
CA GLU A 189 17.89 -2.43 5.79
C GLU A 189 16.70 -1.85 6.58
N TRP A 190 15.85 -1.06 5.91
CA TRP A 190 14.67 -0.47 6.53
C TRP A 190 13.61 -1.50 6.86
N LEU A 191 13.31 -2.41 5.94
CA LEU A 191 12.37 -3.52 6.15
C LEU A 191 12.79 -4.38 7.32
N GLN A 192 14.08 -4.73 7.41
CA GLN A 192 14.61 -5.53 8.51
C GLN A 192 14.59 -4.77 9.85
N ARG A 193 14.95 -3.48 9.84
CA ARG A 193 14.99 -2.63 11.04
C ARG A 193 13.62 -2.44 11.67
N TYR A 194 12.58 -2.30 10.85
CA TYR A 194 11.21 -2.03 11.32
C TYR A 194 10.26 -3.21 11.06
N ARG A 195 10.80 -4.43 10.98
CA ARG A 195 10.02 -5.64 10.71
C ARG A 195 8.85 -5.84 11.67
N ASP A 196 9.00 -5.46 12.94
CA ASP A 196 7.97 -5.62 13.96
C ASP A 196 6.78 -4.68 13.77
N ARG A 197 6.92 -3.65 12.92
CA ARG A 197 5.86 -2.73 12.52
C ARG A 197 5.30 -3.05 11.15
N LEU A 198 6.05 -3.76 10.30
CA LEU A 198 5.69 -3.99 8.91
C LEU A 198 4.52 -4.97 8.82
N ILE A 199 3.42 -4.53 8.19
CA ILE A 199 2.23 -5.38 7.96
C ILE A 199 1.75 -5.38 6.51
N SER A 200 2.23 -4.44 5.70
CA SER A 200 1.91 -4.29 4.29
C SER A 200 3.06 -3.64 3.55
N ALA A 201 3.21 -3.89 2.27
CA ALA A 201 4.19 -3.21 1.42
C ALA A 201 3.57 -2.77 0.10
N HIS A 202 3.88 -1.54 -0.35
CA HIS A 202 3.56 -1.11 -1.70
C HIS A 202 4.61 -1.61 -2.69
N VAL A 203 4.11 -2.28 -3.72
CA VAL A 203 4.85 -2.85 -4.84
C VAL A 203 4.77 -1.86 -6.00
N LYS A 204 5.78 -1.02 -6.12
CA LYS A 204 5.89 0.06 -7.09
C LYS A 204 7.27 -0.01 -7.74
N ASP A 205 7.40 0.30 -9.04
CA ASP A 205 8.68 0.20 -9.73
C ASP A 205 9.14 1.55 -10.29
N ILE A 206 10.44 1.69 -10.41
CA ILE A 206 11.10 2.91 -10.87
C ILE A 206 11.63 2.67 -12.28
N ALA A 207 11.34 3.56 -13.21
CA ALA A 207 11.85 3.52 -14.56
C ALA A 207 13.36 3.79 -14.61
N LEU A 208 14.02 3.33 -15.67
CA LEU A 208 15.41 3.70 -15.93
C LEU A 208 15.55 5.23 -15.95
N SER A 209 16.60 5.74 -15.33
CA SER A 209 16.86 7.18 -15.24
C SER A 209 16.73 7.88 -16.59
N GLY A 210 15.99 8.98 -16.63
CA GLY A 210 15.75 9.78 -17.84
C GLY A 210 14.65 9.22 -18.76
N THR A 211 13.98 8.12 -18.39
CA THR A 211 12.86 7.58 -19.16
C THR A 211 11.52 7.77 -18.40
N LYS A 212 10.39 7.56 -19.08
CA LYS A 212 9.05 7.66 -18.48
C LYS A 212 8.78 8.98 -17.75
N LEU A 213 9.25 10.09 -18.29
CA LEU A 213 9.10 11.41 -17.68
C LEU A 213 7.63 11.85 -17.59
N ASP A 214 6.80 11.40 -18.52
CA ASP A 214 5.36 11.57 -18.54
C ASP A 214 4.65 10.82 -17.39
N GLU A 215 5.27 9.75 -16.90
CA GLU A 215 4.83 8.93 -15.77
C GLU A 215 5.64 9.25 -14.49
N ASP A 216 6.30 10.42 -14.40
CA ASP A 216 7.16 10.87 -13.29
C ASP A 216 8.29 9.90 -12.94
N GLY A 217 8.79 9.16 -13.94
CA GLY A 217 9.84 8.16 -13.79
C GLY A 217 9.41 6.89 -13.06
N TRP A 218 8.11 6.62 -12.99
CA TRP A 218 7.58 5.34 -12.55
C TRP A 218 7.50 4.34 -13.71
N ALA A 219 7.45 3.07 -13.39
CA ALA A 219 7.27 1.98 -14.34
C ALA A 219 6.23 0.98 -13.86
N ASP A 220 5.61 0.26 -14.79
CA ASP A 220 4.85 -0.95 -14.46
C ASP A 220 5.79 -1.94 -13.77
N VAL A 221 5.34 -2.62 -12.72
CA VAL A 221 6.18 -3.54 -11.94
C VAL A 221 6.73 -4.66 -12.84
N GLY A 222 8.04 -4.87 -12.73
CA GLY A 222 8.79 -5.81 -13.56
C GLY A 222 9.32 -5.21 -14.87
N ALA A 223 8.97 -3.95 -15.18
CA ALA A 223 9.55 -3.21 -16.30
C ALA A 223 10.49 -2.08 -15.83
N GLY A 224 10.66 -1.91 -14.53
CA GLY A 224 11.55 -0.94 -13.92
C GLY A 224 12.91 -1.52 -13.52
N VAL A 225 13.57 -0.88 -12.56
CA VAL A 225 14.92 -1.21 -12.13
C VAL A 225 15.00 -1.90 -10.78
N LEU A 226 13.88 -2.04 -10.05
CA LEU A 226 13.87 -2.69 -8.75
C LEU A 226 13.84 -4.21 -8.90
N ASP A 227 14.66 -4.92 -8.12
CA ASP A 227 14.62 -6.38 -8.07
C ASP A 227 13.45 -6.88 -7.23
N TRP A 228 12.24 -6.82 -7.79
CA TRP A 228 11.03 -7.28 -7.12
C TRP A 228 11.00 -8.79 -6.86
N ARG A 229 11.90 -9.59 -7.43
CA ARG A 229 12.02 -11.00 -7.05
C ARG A 229 12.58 -11.14 -5.64
N SER A 230 13.66 -10.43 -5.36
CA SER A 230 14.30 -10.40 -4.04
C SER A 230 13.47 -9.59 -3.03
N LEU A 231 13.02 -8.39 -3.40
CA LEU A 231 12.26 -7.49 -2.53
C LEU A 231 10.92 -8.08 -2.09
N TRP A 232 10.23 -8.84 -2.95
CA TRP A 232 9.01 -9.55 -2.60
C TRP A 232 9.23 -10.46 -1.41
N GLN A 233 10.23 -11.34 -1.49
CA GLN A 233 10.56 -12.27 -0.41
C GLN A 233 10.95 -11.53 0.86
N THR A 234 11.80 -10.50 0.75
CA THR A 234 12.23 -9.68 1.90
C THR A 234 11.03 -9.03 2.60
N CYS A 235 10.08 -8.44 1.87
CA CYS A 235 8.86 -7.87 2.44
C CYS A 235 8.04 -8.93 3.19
N ARG A 236 7.87 -10.11 2.58
CA ARG A 236 7.12 -11.22 3.18
C ARG A 236 7.77 -11.73 4.46
N ASP A 237 9.09 -11.95 4.44
CA ASP A 237 9.87 -12.43 5.58
C ASP A 237 9.91 -11.42 6.74
N CYS A 238 9.80 -10.13 6.40
CA CYS A 238 9.72 -9.05 7.39
C CYS A 238 8.30 -8.79 7.92
N GLY A 239 7.26 -9.49 7.42
CA GLY A 239 5.91 -9.45 8.01
C GLY A 239 4.81 -8.82 7.15
N ALA A 240 5.11 -8.37 5.92
CA ALA A 240 4.08 -7.84 5.03
C ALA A 240 3.06 -8.92 4.68
N ARG A 241 1.81 -8.75 5.15
CA ARG A 241 0.68 -9.63 4.80
C ARG A 241 0.17 -9.32 3.40
N TRP A 242 0.03 -8.03 3.08
CA TRP A 242 -0.44 -7.56 1.79
C TRP A 242 0.70 -6.96 0.97
N MET A 243 0.73 -7.32 -0.30
CA MET A 243 1.63 -6.77 -1.30
C MET A 243 0.77 -5.94 -2.26
N VAL A 244 0.79 -4.63 -2.10
CA VAL A 244 -0.15 -3.72 -2.74
C VAL A 244 0.50 -3.04 -3.94
N VAL A 245 0.05 -3.38 -5.13
CA VAL A 245 0.51 -2.74 -6.37
C VAL A 245 0.07 -1.28 -6.39
N GLU A 246 1.01 -0.38 -6.68
CA GLU A 246 0.68 1.01 -6.96
C GLU A 246 1.58 1.60 -8.05
N HIS A 247 1.01 2.53 -8.81
CA HIS A 247 1.69 3.41 -9.74
C HIS A 247 1.08 4.81 -9.65
N ASP A 248 1.88 5.81 -9.27
CA ASP A 248 1.33 7.15 -8.97
C ASP A 248 0.77 7.88 -10.19
N LYS A 249 1.28 7.57 -11.39
CA LYS A 249 0.89 8.29 -12.62
C LYS A 249 1.02 7.40 -13.87
N PRO A 250 0.25 6.31 -13.97
CA PRO A 250 0.29 5.50 -15.18
C PRO A 250 -0.34 6.24 -16.36
N SER A 251 0.33 6.25 -17.50
CA SER A 251 -0.22 6.81 -18.75
C SER A 251 -1.37 5.95 -19.29
N ASP A 252 -1.38 4.66 -18.98
CA ASP A 252 -2.44 3.71 -19.25
C ASP A 252 -2.66 2.82 -18.00
N PRO A 253 -3.66 3.15 -17.15
CA PRO A 253 -3.92 2.41 -15.93
C PRO A 253 -4.41 0.98 -16.17
N VAL A 254 -5.11 0.73 -17.29
CA VAL A 254 -5.60 -0.61 -17.65
C VAL A 254 -4.42 -1.54 -17.98
N ARG A 255 -3.50 -1.05 -18.82
CA ARG A 255 -2.24 -1.76 -19.11
C ARG A 255 -1.46 -2.02 -17.83
N CYS A 256 -1.25 -0.97 -17.01
CA CYS A 256 -0.48 -1.05 -15.78
C CYS A 256 -1.01 -2.16 -14.86
N ALA A 257 -2.31 -2.19 -14.56
CA ALA A 257 -2.93 -3.22 -13.73
C ALA A 257 -2.70 -4.63 -14.31
N ARG A 258 -2.97 -4.81 -15.61
CA ARG A 258 -2.90 -6.11 -16.27
C ARG A 258 -1.48 -6.67 -16.35
N VAL A 259 -0.50 -5.84 -16.81
CA VAL A 259 0.87 -6.33 -17.01
C VAL A 259 1.57 -6.57 -15.70
N THR A 260 1.34 -5.71 -14.69
CA THR A 260 1.87 -5.88 -13.34
C THR A 260 1.34 -7.15 -12.68
N PHE A 261 0.00 -7.38 -12.71
CA PHE A 261 -0.57 -8.61 -12.18
C PHE A 261 0.01 -9.84 -12.87
N ALA A 262 0.06 -9.84 -14.22
CA ALA A 262 0.58 -10.97 -14.99
C ALA A 262 2.07 -11.24 -14.74
N TRP A 263 2.86 -10.23 -14.38
CA TRP A 263 4.26 -10.40 -14.04
C TRP A 263 4.42 -10.94 -12.61
N LEU A 264 3.73 -10.33 -11.63
CA LEU A 264 3.81 -10.72 -10.22
C LEU A 264 3.27 -12.13 -9.97
N SER A 265 2.19 -12.53 -10.66
CA SER A 265 1.62 -13.89 -10.54
C SER A 265 2.57 -15.00 -11.03
N LYS A 266 3.67 -14.64 -11.71
CA LYS A 266 4.72 -15.59 -12.13
C LYS A 266 5.93 -15.59 -11.20
N LEU A 267 5.96 -14.76 -10.15
CA LEU A 267 6.99 -14.85 -9.14
C LEU A 267 6.78 -16.20 -8.43
N GLN A 268 7.69 -17.13 -8.70
CA GLN A 268 7.77 -18.37 -7.91
C GLN A 268 8.53 -18.05 -6.64
N GLY A 269 7.99 -18.44 -5.50
CA GLY A 269 8.64 -18.34 -4.21
C GLY A 269 9.95 -19.14 -4.17
#